data_ec2d12d2d38941b6fd6f97d599097209
#
_entry.id   ec2d12d2d38941b6fd6f97d599097209
#
_cell.length_a   1.000
_cell.length_b   1.000
_cell.length_c   1.000
_cell.angle_alpha   90.00
_cell.angle_beta   90.00
_cell.angle_gamma   90.00
#
_symmetry.space_group_name_H-M   'P 1'
#
loop_
_entity.id
_entity.type
_entity.pdbx_description
1 polymer ?
#
loop_
_entity_poly.entity_id
_entity_poly.type
_entity_poly.pdbx_seq_one_letter_code
_entity_poly.pdbx_strand_id
1 'polypeptide(L)'
;MRKQEQRNRVSRLLRTSNRNRNAFRWSTSETKAHIDMKFAICKTLKDWGHEFYTEAVFDSSGLRADVIDADEGIIYEVVNTESASSIARKKHHYPLE
;
A
#
# COMPACT_ATOMS: atom_id res chain seq x y z
N MET A 1 18.78 -1.33 8.00
CA MET A 1 18.70 -1.41 6.53
C MET A 1 18.60 -0.01 5.95
N ARG A 2 19.35 0.27 4.91
CA ARG A 2 19.25 1.58 4.27
C ARG A 2 17.91 1.74 3.58
N LYS A 3 17.45 2.98 3.49
CA LYS A 3 16.16 3.32 2.88
C LYS A 3 16.00 2.74 1.47
N GLN A 4 17.03 2.88 0.63
CA GLN A 4 16.99 2.37 -0.73
C GLN A 4 16.96 0.84 -0.78
N GLU A 5 17.66 0.19 0.13
CA GLU A 5 17.63 -1.27 0.23
C GLU A 5 16.25 -1.79 0.60
N GLN A 6 15.58 -1.11 1.53
CA GLN A 6 14.21 -1.46 1.93
C GLN A 6 13.25 -1.27 0.77
N ARG A 7 13.36 -0.16 0.04
CA ARG A 7 12.54 0.10 -1.14
C ARG A 7 12.73 -1.00 -2.21
N ASN A 8 13.97 -1.37 -2.45
CA ASN A 8 14.30 -2.40 -3.44
C ASN A 8 13.77 -3.76 -3.01
N ARG A 9 13.89 -4.08 -1.73
CA ARG A 9 13.37 -5.33 -1.17
C ARG A 9 11.86 -5.44 -1.39
N VAL A 10 11.12 -4.39 -1.06
CA VAL A 10 9.68 -4.37 -1.25
C VAL A 10 9.32 -4.54 -2.72
N SER A 11 9.99 -3.80 -3.60
CA SER A 11 9.74 -3.88 -5.04
C SER A 11 9.89 -5.31 -5.57
N ARG A 12 10.94 -6.00 -5.13
CA ARG A 12 11.19 -7.38 -5.59
C ARG A 12 10.14 -8.39 -5.14
N LEU A 13 9.38 -8.09 -4.08
CA LEU A 13 8.33 -8.96 -3.59
C LEU A 13 7.04 -8.84 -4.39
N LEU A 14 6.90 -7.78 -5.17
CA LEU A 14 5.69 -7.50 -5.93
C LEU A 14 5.78 -8.09 -7.35
N ARG A 15 4.62 -8.39 -7.92
CA ARG A 15 4.54 -8.75 -9.34
C ARG A 15 5.11 -7.61 -10.17
N THR A 16 5.81 -7.95 -11.25
CA THR A 16 6.45 -6.96 -12.12
C THR A 16 5.46 -5.89 -12.60
N SER A 17 4.24 -6.30 -12.96
CA SER A 17 3.20 -5.38 -13.41
C SER A 17 2.70 -4.44 -12.31
N ASN A 18 3.03 -4.70 -11.04
CA ASN A 18 2.62 -3.88 -9.90
C ASN A 18 3.73 -3.03 -9.32
N ARG A 19 4.87 -2.93 -10.01
CA ARG A 19 6.02 -2.16 -9.51
C ARG A 19 5.98 -0.69 -9.95
N ASN A 20 4.80 -0.08 -9.88
CA ASN A 20 4.60 1.32 -10.22
C ASN A 20 4.69 2.17 -8.95
N ARG A 21 5.88 2.69 -8.68
CA ARG A 21 6.13 3.47 -7.47
C ARG A 21 5.37 4.78 -7.50
N ASN A 22 4.80 5.14 -6.35
CA ASN A 22 4.10 6.42 -6.16
C ASN A 22 2.90 6.60 -7.09
N ALA A 23 2.32 5.51 -7.57
CA ALA A 23 1.15 5.55 -8.42
C ALA A 23 -0.10 5.28 -7.58
N PHE A 24 -1.06 6.20 -7.63
CA PHE A 24 -2.34 6.01 -6.96
C PHE A 24 -3.28 5.24 -7.88
N ARG A 25 -3.72 4.07 -7.43
CA ARG A 25 -4.58 3.18 -8.21
C ARG A 25 -5.83 2.83 -7.39
N TRP A 26 -6.94 2.66 -8.09
CA TRP A 26 -8.19 2.24 -7.46
C TRP A 26 -9.00 1.42 -8.46
N SER A 27 -9.93 0.62 -7.95
CA SER A 27 -10.80 -0.17 -8.80
C SER A 27 -12.22 0.41 -8.79
N THR A 28 -12.97 0.14 -9.84
CA THR A 28 -14.34 0.64 -9.97
C THR A 28 -15.29 0.09 -8.91
N SER A 29 -14.93 -1.02 -8.27
CA SER A 29 -15.75 -1.63 -7.21
C SER A 29 -15.53 -0.99 -5.84
N GLU A 30 -14.51 -0.14 -5.68
CA GLU A 30 -14.24 0.50 -4.40
C GLU A 30 -15.25 1.63 -4.13
N THR A 31 -15.57 1.81 -2.85
CA THR A 31 -16.41 2.94 -2.44
C THR A 31 -15.58 4.23 -2.43
N LYS A 32 -16.28 5.36 -2.49
CA LYS A 32 -15.61 6.67 -2.38
C LYS A 32 -14.85 6.80 -1.06
N ALA A 33 -15.43 6.33 0.04
CA ALA A 33 -14.79 6.38 1.34
C ALA A 33 -13.49 5.56 1.36
N HIS A 34 -13.47 4.41 0.69
CA HIS A 34 -12.28 3.57 0.57
C HIS A 34 -11.19 4.31 -0.22
N ILE A 35 -11.56 4.88 -1.35
CA ILE A 35 -10.63 5.65 -2.20
C ILE A 35 -10.09 6.87 -1.45
N ASP A 36 -10.95 7.60 -0.77
CA ASP A 36 -10.56 8.79 -0.01
C ASP A 36 -9.53 8.45 1.07
N MET A 37 -9.72 7.33 1.78
CA MET A 37 -8.78 6.90 2.81
C MET A 37 -7.45 6.48 2.22
N LYS A 38 -7.46 5.73 1.12
CA LYS A 38 -6.23 5.35 0.42
C LYS A 38 -5.46 6.59 -0.01
N PHE A 39 -6.17 7.57 -0.56
CA PHE A 39 -5.55 8.80 -1.03
C PHE A 39 -4.93 9.58 0.13
N ALA A 40 -5.62 9.66 1.26
CA ALA A 40 -5.11 10.34 2.46
C ALA A 40 -3.81 9.68 2.95
N ILE A 41 -3.75 8.35 2.96
CA ILE A 41 -2.54 7.62 3.34
C ILE A 41 -1.41 7.96 2.37
N CYS A 42 -1.66 7.91 1.08
CA CYS A 42 -0.64 8.20 0.07
C CYS A 42 -0.09 9.62 0.19
N LYS A 43 -0.95 10.59 0.45
CA LYS A 43 -0.52 11.99 0.66
C LYS A 43 0.38 12.11 1.88
N THR A 44 0.05 11.41 2.95
CA THR A 44 0.86 11.41 4.16
C THR A 44 2.24 10.80 3.88
N LEU A 45 2.28 9.68 3.17
CA LEU A 45 3.55 9.04 2.81
C LEU A 45 4.39 9.94 1.92
N LYS A 46 3.77 10.64 0.99
CA LYS A 46 4.46 11.61 0.15
C LYS A 46 5.06 12.74 1.00
N ASP A 47 4.30 13.26 1.96
CA ASP A 47 4.78 14.31 2.85
C ASP A 47 6.00 13.86 3.66
N TRP A 48 6.06 12.59 4.02
CA TRP A 48 7.21 12.01 4.73
C TRP A 48 8.39 11.68 3.82
N GLY A 49 8.23 11.84 2.52
CA GLY A 49 9.27 11.49 1.55
C GLY A 49 9.42 9.99 1.33
N HIS A 50 8.39 9.22 1.62
CA HIS A 50 8.38 7.77 1.45
C HIS A 50 7.86 7.39 0.07
N GLU A 51 8.42 6.32 -0.49
CA GLU A 51 7.84 5.70 -1.68
C GLU A 51 6.71 4.76 -1.26
N PHE A 52 5.71 4.64 -2.12
CA PHE A 52 4.58 3.77 -1.83
C PHE A 52 4.10 3.03 -3.08
N TYR A 53 3.31 1.99 -2.84
CA TYR A 53 2.59 1.27 -3.88
C TYR A 53 1.13 1.18 -3.48
N THR A 54 0.22 1.20 -4.44
CA THR A 54 -1.21 0.97 -4.21
C THR A 54 -1.69 -0.20 -5.05
N GLU A 55 -2.67 -0.94 -4.53
CA GLU A 55 -3.26 -2.08 -5.22
C GLU A 55 -2.18 -3.04 -5.74
N ALA A 56 -1.16 -3.28 -4.94
CA ALA A 56 -0.01 -4.07 -5.34
C ALA A 56 -0.19 -5.53 -4.90
N VAL A 57 0.14 -6.45 -5.79
CA VAL A 57 0.00 -7.89 -5.55
C VAL A 57 1.37 -8.49 -5.31
N PHE A 58 1.51 -9.23 -4.20
CA PHE A 58 2.73 -9.97 -3.90
C PHE A 58 2.82 -11.19 -4.81
N ASP A 59 3.98 -11.37 -5.42
CA ASP A 59 4.19 -12.42 -6.41
C ASP A 59 4.07 -13.82 -5.79
N SER A 60 4.62 -14.01 -4.59
CA SER A 60 4.64 -15.34 -3.96
C SER A 60 3.28 -15.78 -3.41
N SER A 61 2.50 -14.88 -2.87
CA SER A 61 1.24 -15.22 -2.18
C SER A 61 -0.01 -14.87 -2.97
N GLY A 62 0.09 -13.96 -3.94
CA GLY A 62 -1.06 -13.45 -4.66
C GLY A 62 -1.91 -12.48 -3.84
N LEU A 63 -1.48 -12.15 -2.62
CA LEU A 63 -2.21 -11.20 -1.78
C LEU A 63 -2.05 -9.78 -2.31
N ARG A 64 -3.12 -9.01 -2.26
CA ARG A 64 -3.14 -7.62 -2.69
C ARG A 64 -3.08 -6.72 -1.47
N ALA A 65 -2.23 -5.69 -1.52
CA ALA A 65 -2.14 -4.67 -0.50
C ALA A 65 -2.80 -3.39 -0.99
N ASP A 66 -3.58 -2.74 -0.13
CA ASP A 66 -4.20 -1.45 -0.48
C ASP A 66 -3.13 -0.38 -0.63
N VAL A 67 -2.29 -0.22 0.37
CA VAL A 67 -1.15 0.72 0.33
C VAL A 67 0.04 0.06 1.02
N ILE A 68 1.20 0.17 0.40
CA ILE A 68 2.46 -0.28 1.00
C ILE A 68 3.37 0.93 1.15
N ASP A 69 3.84 1.18 2.38
CA ASP A 69 4.93 2.12 2.64
C ASP A 69 6.24 1.36 2.37
N ALA A 70 6.88 1.67 1.25
CA ALA A 70 8.07 0.93 0.82
C ALA A 70 9.31 1.27 1.67
N ASP A 71 9.34 2.44 2.29
CA ASP A 71 10.46 2.84 3.13
C ASP A 71 10.45 2.12 4.47
N GLU A 72 9.27 1.91 5.05
CA GLU A 72 9.10 1.28 6.34
C GLU A 72 8.74 -0.20 6.25
N GLY A 73 8.32 -0.68 5.08
CA GLY A 73 7.88 -2.05 4.92
C GLY A 73 6.55 -2.31 5.64
N ILE A 74 5.65 -1.35 5.62
CA ILE A 74 4.35 -1.45 6.30
C ILE A 74 3.23 -1.49 5.28
N ILE A 75 2.28 -2.39 5.51
CA ILE A 75 1.06 -2.46 4.72
C ILE A 75 -0.06 -1.76 5.49
N TYR A 76 -0.76 -0.86 4.81
CA TYR A 76 -1.99 -0.26 5.32
C TYR A 76 -3.16 -0.90 4.61
N GLU A 77 -4.10 -1.44 5.37
CA GLU A 77 -5.36 -1.91 4.85
C GLU A 77 -6.44 -0.89 5.14
N VAL A 78 -7.27 -0.61 4.15
CA VAL A 78 -8.44 0.25 4.34
C VAL A 78 -9.63 -0.66 4.59
N VAL A 79 -10.25 -0.48 5.74
CA VAL A 79 -11.35 -1.34 6.20
C VAL A 79 -12.64 -0.53 6.23
N ASN A 80 -13.69 -1.07 5.61
CA ASN A 80 -15.01 -0.45 5.66
C ASN A 80 -15.67 -0.77 7.00
N THR A 81 -16.27 0.25 7.61
CA THR A 81 -17.02 0.10 8.86
C THR A 81 -18.51 0.07 8.56
N GLU A 82 -19.31 -0.32 9.56
CA GLU A 82 -20.76 -0.37 9.44
C GLU A 82 -21.39 0.99 9.12
N SER A 83 -20.72 2.07 9.46
CA SER A 83 -21.19 3.43 9.19
C SER A 83 -20.85 3.94 7.79
N ALA A 84 -20.44 3.06 6.88
CA ALA A 84 -20.02 3.40 5.52
C ALA A 84 -18.76 4.27 5.42
N SER A 85 -18.07 4.52 6.54
CA SER A 85 -16.76 5.15 6.51
C SER A 85 -15.68 4.10 6.38
N SER A 86 -14.48 4.54 5.99
CA SER A 86 -13.33 3.66 5.91
C SER A 86 -12.28 4.10 6.90
N ILE A 87 -11.58 3.13 7.50
CA ILE A 87 -10.46 3.39 8.40
C ILE A 87 -9.23 2.66 7.89
N ALA A 88 -8.07 3.23 8.19
CA ALA A 88 -6.81 2.59 7.85
C ALA A 88 -6.36 1.69 8.99
N ARG A 89 -5.78 0.55 8.64
CA ARG A 89 -5.21 -0.39 9.59
C ARG A 89 -3.78 -0.69 9.15
N LYS A 90 -2.83 -0.52 10.06
CA LYS A 90 -1.46 -0.95 9.82
C LYS A 90 -1.39 -2.46 9.94
N LYS A 91 -0.64 -3.05 9.04
CA LYS A 91 -0.47 -4.49 9.05
C LYS A 91 0.96 -4.85 8.68
N HIS A 92 1.65 -5.51 9.59
CA HIS A 92 2.92 -6.13 9.29
C HIS A 92 2.61 -7.51 8.74
N HIS A 93 2.83 -7.68 7.47
CA HIS A 93 2.47 -8.93 6.81
C HIS A 93 3.71 -9.58 6.20
N TYR A 94 3.82 -10.89 6.39
CA TYR A 94 4.74 -11.65 5.56
C TYR A 94 4.39 -11.38 4.10
N PRO A 95 5.33 -11.09 3.21
CA PRO A 95 6.77 -11.21 3.36
C PRO A 95 7.50 -9.92 3.77
N LEU A 96 6.81 -8.92 4.29
CA LEU A 96 7.44 -7.67 4.68
C LEU A 96 8.09 -7.70 6.07
N GLU A 97 7.78 -8.69 6.86
CA GLU A 97 8.35 -8.85 8.19
C GLU A 97 9.86 -9.11 8.20
#